data_22c01073c0e63fd3c1bda65f894c3b68
#
_entry.id   22c01073c0e63fd3c1bda65f894c3b68
#
_cell.length_a   1.000
_cell.length_b   1.000
_cell.length_c   1.000
_cell.angle_alpha   90.00
_cell.angle_beta   90.00
_cell.angle_gamma   90.00
#
_symmetry.space_group_name_H-M   'P 1'
#
loop_
_entity.id
_entity.type
_entity.pdbx_description
1 polymer ?
#
loop_
_entity_poly.entity_id
_entity_poly.type
_entity_poly.pdbx_seq_one_letter_code
_entity_poly.pdbx_strand_id
1 'polypeptide(L)'
;VFSAAAQDQRVKCIVSQLAFADGDVLVTGEMNESERASFLSTLNKMAEKKKNTGKEMFVGVTRVLSDDESKVFFEKIKARHPEMDIKIPFLTVMETLQYKPAESAASVQCPVLVVIAGQDSVNPPEQGRALYDAVASGTKELYEEADACHYDIYEGAFFERVAAVQTQWFKKHL
;
A
#
# COMPACT_ATOMS: atom_id res chain seq x y z
N VAL A 1 -0.74 9.31 -2.28
CA VAL A 1 -0.45 10.28 -3.35
C VAL A 1 -1.68 10.59 -4.19
N PHE A 2 -2.49 9.61 -4.63
CA PHE A 2 -3.64 9.80 -5.51
C PHE A 2 -4.69 10.76 -4.94
N SER A 3 -5.10 10.57 -3.69
CA SER A 3 -6.11 11.44 -3.04
C SER A 3 -5.65 12.91 -2.95
N ALA A 4 -4.35 13.13 -2.74
CA ALA A 4 -3.80 14.48 -2.74
C ALA A 4 -3.77 15.08 -4.15
N ALA A 5 -3.30 14.33 -5.15
CA ALA A 5 -3.22 14.80 -6.53
C ALA A 5 -4.60 15.03 -7.18
N ALA A 6 -5.62 14.27 -6.77
CA ALA A 6 -6.99 14.48 -7.21
C ALA A 6 -7.63 15.78 -6.69
N GLN A 7 -7.14 16.28 -5.55
CA GLN A 7 -7.69 17.46 -4.87
C GLN A 7 -6.83 18.72 -5.04
N ASP A 8 -5.55 18.58 -5.39
CA ASP A 8 -4.59 19.69 -5.43
C ASP A 8 -3.85 19.75 -6.75
N GLN A 9 -4.22 20.72 -7.60
CA GLN A 9 -3.61 20.95 -8.91
C GLN A 9 -2.15 21.44 -8.85
N ARG A 10 -1.62 21.76 -7.67
CA ARG A 10 -0.21 22.09 -7.48
C ARG A 10 0.68 20.86 -7.58
N VAL A 11 0.12 19.66 -7.44
CA VAL A 11 0.85 18.40 -7.69
C VAL A 11 1.14 18.28 -9.19
N LYS A 12 2.42 18.30 -9.55
CA LYS A 12 2.88 18.33 -10.95
C LYS A 12 3.02 16.94 -11.56
N CYS A 13 3.47 15.98 -10.79
CA CYS A 13 3.49 14.56 -11.15
C CYS A 13 3.52 13.70 -9.90
N ILE A 14 3.23 12.42 -10.04
CA ILE A 14 3.31 11.46 -8.94
C ILE A 14 4.01 10.17 -9.36
N VAL A 15 4.64 9.54 -8.37
CA VAL A 15 5.10 8.15 -8.42
C VAL A 15 4.36 7.38 -7.35
N SER A 16 3.74 6.27 -7.72
CA SER A 16 3.08 5.34 -6.81
C SER A 16 3.80 4.01 -6.85
N GLN A 17 4.50 3.69 -5.77
CA GLN A 17 5.30 2.47 -5.64
C GLN A 17 4.60 1.48 -4.74
N LEU A 18 4.42 0.23 -5.20
CA LEU A 18 3.87 -0.91 -4.46
C LEU A 18 2.51 -0.59 -3.79
N ALA A 19 1.68 0.20 -4.47
CA ALA A 19 0.38 0.59 -3.93
C ALA A 19 -0.73 -0.37 -4.37
N PHE A 20 -1.76 -0.49 -3.54
CA PHE A 20 -2.99 -1.21 -3.87
C PHE A 20 -4.05 -0.28 -4.48
N ALA A 21 -5.01 -0.86 -5.20
CA ALA A 21 -6.15 -0.16 -5.80
C ALA A 21 -7.36 -0.08 -4.84
N ASP A 22 -7.61 -1.17 -4.12
CA ASP A 22 -8.76 -1.34 -3.22
C ASP A 22 -8.34 -2.07 -1.95
N GLY A 23 -8.44 -1.38 -0.82
CA GLY A 23 -8.05 -1.93 0.47
C GLY A 23 -8.99 -3.03 0.98
N ASP A 24 -10.26 -3.04 0.56
CA ASP A 24 -11.18 -4.14 0.91
C ASP A 24 -10.73 -5.44 0.21
N VAL A 25 -10.44 -5.37 -1.07
CA VAL A 25 -9.90 -6.51 -1.83
C VAL A 25 -8.57 -6.97 -1.28
N LEU A 26 -7.67 -6.03 -0.91
CA LEU A 26 -6.38 -6.37 -0.34
C LEU A 26 -6.49 -7.14 0.97
N VAL A 27 -7.38 -6.71 1.86
CA VAL A 27 -7.47 -7.27 3.24
C VAL A 27 -8.36 -8.49 3.30
N THR A 28 -9.42 -8.56 2.48
CA THR A 28 -10.45 -9.60 2.59
C THR A 28 -10.62 -10.46 1.34
N GLY A 29 -9.89 -10.17 0.26
CA GLY A 29 -10.10 -10.82 -1.04
C GLY A 29 -9.92 -12.35 -1.05
N GLU A 30 -9.13 -12.89 -0.11
CA GLU A 30 -8.95 -14.34 0.05
C GLU A 30 -9.92 -14.98 1.07
N MET A 31 -10.71 -14.16 1.79
CA MET A 31 -11.65 -14.64 2.81
C MET A 31 -12.94 -15.12 2.16
N ASN A 32 -13.49 -16.25 2.63
CA ASN A 32 -14.85 -16.60 2.30
C ASN A 32 -15.85 -15.66 3.02
N GLU A 33 -17.12 -15.70 2.63
CA GLU A 33 -18.15 -14.79 3.15
C GLU A 33 -18.30 -14.85 4.68
N SER A 34 -18.23 -16.03 5.28
CA SER A 34 -18.34 -16.21 6.74
C SER A 34 -17.13 -15.65 7.49
N GLU A 35 -15.93 -15.88 6.97
CA GLU A 35 -14.68 -15.34 7.52
C GLU A 35 -14.68 -13.81 7.45
N ARG A 36 -15.04 -13.25 6.29
CA ARG A 36 -15.16 -11.80 6.09
C ARG A 36 -16.18 -11.19 7.05
N ALA A 37 -17.36 -11.76 7.20
CA ALA A 37 -18.39 -11.27 8.11
C ALA A 37 -17.91 -11.30 9.57
N SER A 38 -17.27 -12.38 10.00
CA SER A 38 -16.71 -12.54 11.34
C SER A 38 -15.60 -11.52 11.61
N PHE A 39 -14.71 -11.33 10.65
CA PHE A 39 -13.62 -10.37 10.72
C PHE A 39 -14.12 -8.93 10.85
N LEU A 40 -15.03 -8.49 9.97
CA LEU A 40 -15.64 -7.17 10.03
C LEU A 40 -16.44 -6.94 11.33
N SER A 41 -17.16 -7.95 11.82
CA SER A 41 -17.84 -7.87 13.12
C SER A 41 -16.86 -7.61 14.27
N THR A 42 -15.70 -8.27 14.23
CA THR A 42 -14.65 -8.08 15.23
C THR A 42 -14.07 -6.67 15.18
N LEU A 43 -13.75 -6.16 14.00
CA LEU A 43 -13.25 -4.79 13.83
C LEU A 43 -14.26 -3.75 14.31
N ASN A 44 -15.55 -3.93 13.99
CA ASN A 44 -16.62 -3.03 14.44
C ASN A 44 -16.74 -3.00 15.97
N LYS A 45 -16.71 -4.16 16.64
CA LYS A 45 -16.70 -4.23 18.11
C LYS A 45 -15.51 -3.51 18.73
N MET A 46 -14.34 -3.61 18.10
CA MET A 46 -13.15 -2.91 18.56
C MET A 46 -13.26 -1.39 18.37
N ALA A 47 -13.80 -0.94 17.24
CA ALA A 47 -14.05 0.47 16.96
C ALA A 47 -15.07 1.07 17.94
N GLU A 48 -16.17 0.35 18.23
CA GLU A 48 -17.15 0.75 19.25
C GLU A 48 -16.52 0.83 20.65
N LYS A 49 -15.71 -0.13 21.02
CA LYS A 49 -14.98 -0.11 22.30
C LYS A 49 -14.08 1.11 22.39
N LYS A 50 -13.30 1.42 21.33
CA LYS A 50 -12.47 2.63 21.26
C LYS A 50 -13.33 3.89 21.44
N LYS A 51 -14.45 3.98 20.71
CA LYS A 51 -15.38 5.12 20.79
C LYS A 51 -15.94 5.31 22.20
N ASN A 52 -16.34 4.23 22.87
CA ASN A 52 -17.01 4.29 24.17
C ASN A 52 -16.04 4.46 25.35
N THR A 53 -14.80 4.00 25.23
CA THR A 53 -13.85 3.95 26.36
C THR A 53 -12.59 4.78 26.16
N GLY A 54 -12.35 5.30 24.95
CA GLY A 54 -11.08 5.93 24.55
C GLY A 54 -9.90 4.95 24.46
N LYS A 55 -10.11 3.65 24.76
CA LYS A 55 -9.04 2.65 24.77
C LYS A 55 -8.90 2.01 23.39
N GLU A 56 -7.70 2.08 22.83
CA GLU A 56 -7.32 1.49 21.56
C GLU A 56 -6.34 0.33 21.77
N MET A 57 -6.45 -0.70 20.94
CA MET A 57 -5.52 -1.82 20.96
C MET A 57 -4.33 -1.53 20.04
N PHE A 58 -3.12 -1.57 20.62
CA PHE A 58 -1.87 -1.48 19.89
C PHE A 58 -1.24 -2.86 19.76
N VAL A 59 -0.73 -3.17 18.58
CA VAL A 59 -0.10 -4.46 18.24
C VAL A 59 1.22 -4.24 17.54
N GLY A 60 2.12 -5.22 17.56
CA GLY A 60 3.32 -5.18 16.71
C GLY A 60 2.91 -5.15 15.23
N VAL A 61 3.74 -4.51 14.40
CA VAL A 61 3.46 -4.31 12.95
C VAL A 61 3.09 -5.61 12.24
N THR A 62 3.77 -6.71 12.55
CA THR A 62 3.52 -8.04 11.96
C THR A 62 2.19 -8.70 12.37
N ARG A 63 1.39 -8.06 13.24
CA ARG A 63 0.00 -8.46 13.49
C ARG A 63 -0.98 -7.83 12.51
N VAL A 64 -0.55 -6.80 11.81
CA VAL A 64 -1.29 -6.13 10.72
C VAL A 64 -0.77 -6.62 9.37
N LEU A 65 0.55 -6.55 9.16
CA LEU A 65 1.25 -7.14 8.01
C LEU A 65 1.61 -8.59 8.40
N SER A 66 0.68 -9.51 8.19
CA SER A 66 0.76 -10.87 8.74
C SER A 66 1.24 -11.92 7.75
N ASP A 67 1.54 -11.52 6.54
CA ASP A 67 2.16 -12.37 5.52
C ASP A 67 3.61 -12.76 5.90
N ASP A 68 4.11 -13.83 5.30
CA ASP A 68 5.42 -14.37 5.67
C ASP A 68 6.58 -13.48 5.19
N GLU A 69 6.42 -12.77 4.07
CA GLU A 69 7.42 -11.84 3.55
C GLU A 69 7.62 -10.67 4.52
N SER A 70 6.52 -10.06 4.97
CA SER A 70 6.55 -9.00 5.97
C SER A 70 7.17 -9.44 7.29
N LYS A 71 6.84 -10.64 7.79
CA LYS A 71 7.43 -11.16 9.03
C LYS A 71 8.95 -11.29 8.92
N VAL A 72 9.45 -11.89 7.83
CA VAL A 72 10.89 -12.06 7.59
C VAL A 72 11.58 -10.69 7.49
N PHE A 73 11.00 -9.75 6.76
CA PHE A 73 11.54 -8.40 6.61
C PHE A 73 11.63 -7.68 7.96
N PHE A 74 10.55 -7.64 8.73
CA PHE A 74 10.53 -6.94 10.03
C PHE A 74 11.43 -7.58 11.08
N GLU A 75 11.64 -8.89 11.06
CA GLU A 75 12.64 -9.56 11.91
C GLU A 75 14.05 -9.08 11.58
N LYS A 76 14.41 -9.01 10.29
CA LYS A 76 15.73 -8.48 9.86
C LYS A 76 15.90 -7.00 10.24
N ILE A 77 14.86 -6.19 10.03
CA ILE A 77 14.91 -4.76 10.35
C ILE A 77 15.07 -4.53 11.85
N LYS A 78 14.31 -5.23 12.70
CA LYS A 78 14.44 -5.12 14.17
C LYS A 78 15.84 -5.55 14.66
N ALA A 79 16.45 -6.54 14.02
CA ALA A 79 17.81 -6.96 14.40
C ALA A 79 18.87 -5.88 14.11
N ARG A 80 18.67 -5.08 13.06
CA ARG A 80 19.56 -3.96 12.67
C ARG A 80 19.19 -2.65 13.37
N HIS A 81 17.89 -2.44 13.60
CA HIS A 81 17.24 -1.23 14.06
C HIS A 81 16.22 -1.55 15.15
N PRO A 82 16.67 -1.79 16.42
CA PRO A 82 15.76 -2.15 17.52
C PRO A 82 14.65 -1.12 17.78
N GLU A 83 14.88 0.14 17.43
CA GLU A 83 13.89 1.22 17.51
C GLU A 83 12.68 1.01 16.58
N MET A 84 12.78 0.12 15.60
CA MET A 84 11.68 -0.27 14.70
C MET A 84 10.74 -1.32 15.31
N ASP A 85 10.98 -1.78 16.52
CA ASP A 85 10.01 -2.62 17.26
C ASP A 85 8.85 -1.78 17.80
N ILE A 86 8.12 -1.17 16.87
CA ILE A 86 7.00 -0.28 17.15
C ILE A 86 5.67 -1.04 17.26
N LYS A 87 4.75 -0.41 17.98
CA LYS A 87 3.35 -0.85 18.03
C LYS A 87 2.47 0.15 17.30
N ILE A 88 1.55 -0.36 16.50
CA ILE A 88 0.58 0.44 15.74
C ILE A 88 -0.85 0.10 16.18
N PRO A 89 -1.82 1.01 16.00
CA PRO A 89 -3.21 0.71 16.26
C PRO A 89 -3.70 -0.43 15.38
N PHE A 90 -4.34 -1.45 15.96
CA PHE A 90 -4.90 -2.55 15.14
C PHE A 90 -6.00 -2.07 14.20
N LEU A 91 -6.74 -1.03 14.58
CA LEU A 91 -7.79 -0.44 13.75
C LEU A 91 -7.28 0.25 12.47
N THR A 92 -5.95 0.37 12.27
CA THR A 92 -5.36 0.73 10.97
C THR A 92 -5.86 -0.19 9.85
N VAL A 93 -6.15 -1.47 10.17
CA VAL A 93 -6.75 -2.43 9.21
C VAL A 93 -8.11 -1.93 8.69
N MET A 94 -8.94 -1.33 9.57
CA MET A 94 -10.23 -0.77 9.16
C MET A 94 -10.06 0.44 8.24
N GLU A 95 -9.06 1.28 8.49
CA GLU A 95 -8.73 2.40 7.62
C GLU A 95 -8.24 1.91 6.25
N THR A 96 -7.43 0.84 6.22
CA THR A 96 -6.99 0.19 4.98
C THR A 96 -8.18 -0.34 4.18
N LEU A 97 -9.12 -1.06 4.83
CA LEU A 97 -10.35 -1.58 4.20
C LEU A 97 -11.18 -0.48 3.50
N GLN A 98 -11.23 0.71 4.10
CA GLN A 98 -12.02 1.82 3.59
C GLN A 98 -11.30 2.64 2.52
N TYR A 99 -9.98 2.46 2.38
CA TYR A 99 -9.19 3.25 1.46
C TYR A 99 -9.17 2.61 0.07
N LYS A 100 -9.69 3.35 -0.91
CA LYS A 100 -9.79 2.94 -2.32
C LYS A 100 -9.07 3.93 -3.23
N PRO A 101 -7.74 3.85 -3.33
CA PRO A 101 -6.96 4.80 -4.14
C PRO A 101 -7.35 4.83 -5.61
N ALA A 102 -7.89 3.74 -6.16
CA ALA A 102 -8.39 3.70 -7.53
C ALA A 102 -9.51 4.71 -7.81
N GLU A 103 -10.39 4.96 -6.82
CA GLU A 103 -11.44 5.99 -6.95
C GLU A 103 -10.86 7.39 -7.11
N SER A 104 -9.80 7.71 -6.34
CA SER A 104 -9.08 8.98 -6.48
C SER A 104 -8.28 9.05 -7.77
N ALA A 105 -7.68 7.94 -8.21
CA ALA A 105 -6.89 7.86 -9.43
C ALA A 105 -7.69 8.26 -10.68
N ALA A 106 -8.99 7.96 -10.70
CA ALA A 106 -9.91 8.34 -11.77
C ALA A 106 -10.08 9.87 -11.95
N SER A 107 -9.62 10.67 -11.00
CA SER A 107 -9.67 12.14 -11.07
C SER A 107 -8.29 12.79 -11.22
N VAL A 108 -7.20 12.01 -11.21
CA VAL A 108 -5.83 12.54 -11.34
C VAL A 108 -5.53 12.89 -12.78
N GLN A 109 -5.07 14.14 -13.02
CA GLN A 109 -4.75 14.66 -14.35
C GLN A 109 -3.25 14.86 -14.59
N CYS A 110 -2.45 14.96 -13.52
CA CYS A 110 -0.99 15.09 -13.67
C CYS A 110 -0.35 13.76 -14.11
N PRO A 111 0.88 13.80 -14.65
CA PRO A 111 1.65 12.60 -15.00
C PRO A 111 1.78 11.61 -13.83
N VAL A 112 1.56 10.31 -14.11
CA VAL A 112 1.56 9.22 -13.11
C VAL A 112 2.49 8.10 -13.52
N LEU A 113 3.46 7.76 -12.68
CA LEU A 113 4.21 6.51 -12.74
C LEU A 113 3.70 5.57 -11.66
N VAL A 114 3.29 4.37 -12.05
CA VAL A 114 2.99 3.26 -11.12
C VAL A 114 4.15 2.27 -11.19
N VAL A 115 4.70 1.91 -10.04
CA VAL A 115 5.80 0.94 -9.90
C VAL A 115 5.28 -0.27 -9.13
N ILE A 116 5.46 -1.46 -9.69
CA ILE A 116 5.06 -2.74 -9.08
C ILE A 116 6.22 -3.73 -9.03
N ALA A 117 6.16 -4.66 -8.11
CA ALA A 117 7.01 -5.85 -8.03
C ALA A 117 6.20 -7.07 -8.48
N GLY A 118 6.74 -7.85 -9.42
CA GLY A 118 5.98 -8.91 -10.08
C GLY A 118 5.70 -10.14 -9.20
N GLN A 119 6.47 -10.31 -8.11
CA GLN A 119 6.33 -11.39 -7.14
C GLN A 119 5.87 -10.88 -5.77
N ASP A 120 5.24 -9.71 -5.71
CA ASP A 120 4.77 -9.06 -4.48
C ASP A 120 3.61 -9.85 -3.87
N SER A 121 3.84 -10.42 -2.68
CA SER A 121 2.83 -11.13 -1.90
C SER A 121 2.13 -10.25 -0.86
N VAL A 122 2.64 -9.04 -0.62
CA VAL A 122 2.09 -8.06 0.32
C VAL A 122 1.01 -7.21 -0.35
N ASN A 123 1.36 -6.63 -1.50
CA ASN A 123 0.45 -5.92 -2.40
C ASN A 123 0.49 -6.58 -3.77
N PRO A 124 -0.34 -7.58 -4.05
CA PRO A 124 -0.30 -8.33 -5.29
C PRO A 124 -0.24 -7.43 -6.53
N PRO A 125 0.58 -7.75 -7.55
CA PRO A 125 0.81 -6.87 -8.70
C PRO A 125 -0.46 -6.52 -9.46
N GLU A 126 -1.51 -7.35 -9.37
CA GLU A 126 -2.85 -7.07 -9.92
C GLU A 126 -3.47 -5.80 -9.33
N GLN A 127 -3.21 -5.53 -8.05
CA GLN A 127 -3.66 -4.30 -7.38
C GLN A 127 -2.99 -3.06 -7.99
N GLY A 128 -1.69 -3.13 -8.25
CA GLY A 128 -0.96 -2.06 -8.91
C GLY A 128 -1.39 -1.86 -10.37
N ARG A 129 -1.68 -2.94 -11.10
CA ARG A 129 -2.23 -2.87 -12.47
C ARG A 129 -3.63 -2.27 -12.48
N ALA A 130 -4.51 -2.69 -11.57
CA ALA A 130 -5.84 -2.12 -11.44
C ALA A 130 -5.80 -0.61 -11.08
N LEU A 131 -4.85 -0.22 -10.24
CA LEU A 131 -4.61 1.18 -9.93
C LEU A 131 -4.15 1.98 -11.17
N TYR A 132 -3.19 1.44 -11.93
CA TYR A 132 -2.74 2.03 -13.19
C TYR A 132 -3.88 2.20 -14.19
N ASP A 133 -4.73 1.18 -14.34
CA ASP A 133 -5.87 1.22 -15.27
C ASP A 133 -6.87 2.30 -14.87
N ALA A 134 -7.10 2.52 -13.57
CA ALA A 134 -7.99 3.54 -13.04
C ALA A 134 -7.49 4.98 -13.23
N VAL A 135 -6.19 5.20 -13.49
CA VAL A 135 -5.63 6.55 -13.67
C VAL A 135 -6.21 7.22 -14.91
N ALA A 136 -6.84 8.39 -14.72
CA ALA A 136 -7.44 9.18 -15.80
C ALA A 136 -6.44 9.97 -16.63
N SER A 137 -5.25 10.26 -16.11
CA SER A 137 -4.22 11.02 -16.80
C SER A 137 -3.85 10.37 -18.13
N GLY A 138 -3.79 11.17 -19.21
CA GLY A 138 -3.25 10.73 -20.51
C GLY A 138 -1.74 10.48 -20.53
N THR A 139 -1.03 10.94 -19.49
CA THR A 139 0.41 10.71 -19.31
C THR A 139 0.60 9.78 -18.12
N LYS A 140 0.58 8.48 -18.38
CA LYS A 140 0.79 7.44 -17.36
C LYS A 140 1.73 6.34 -17.85
N GLU A 141 2.51 5.79 -16.93
CA GLU A 141 3.44 4.69 -17.20
C GLU A 141 3.36 3.66 -16.07
N LEU A 142 3.46 2.38 -16.45
CA LEU A 142 3.59 1.25 -15.52
C LEU A 142 5.00 0.69 -15.66
N TYR A 143 5.73 0.64 -14.56
CA TYR A 143 7.03 -0.02 -14.47
C TYR A 143 6.93 -1.24 -13.55
N GLU A 144 7.38 -2.39 -14.04
CA GLU A 144 7.34 -3.65 -13.31
C GLU A 144 8.74 -4.24 -13.16
N GLU A 145 9.17 -4.51 -11.91
CA GLU A 145 10.29 -5.40 -11.61
C GLU A 145 9.75 -6.83 -11.49
N ALA A 146 9.77 -7.58 -12.61
CA ALA A 146 9.07 -8.85 -12.74
C ALA A 146 9.49 -9.92 -11.72
N ASP A 147 10.77 -9.95 -11.32
CA ASP A 147 11.34 -10.94 -10.43
C ASP A 147 11.45 -10.46 -8.97
N ALA A 148 11.03 -9.24 -8.66
CA ALA A 148 11.12 -8.67 -7.32
C ALA A 148 9.92 -9.04 -6.46
N CYS A 149 10.17 -9.33 -5.19
CA CYS A 149 9.19 -9.35 -4.11
C CYS A 149 8.98 -7.92 -3.53
N HIS A 150 8.03 -7.76 -2.60
CA HIS A 150 7.68 -6.44 -2.04
C HIS A 150 8.88 -5.68 -1.49
N TYR A 151 9.67 -6.33 -0.64
CA TYR A 151 10.78 -5.69 0.07
C TYR A 151 12.09 -5.66 -0.70
N ASP A 152 12.20 -6.38 -1.81
CA ASP A 152 13.41 -6.42 -2.64
C ASP A 152 13.73 -5.05 -3.27
N ILE A 153 12.73 -4.23 -3.52
CA ILE A 153 12.93 -2.92 -4.13
C ILE A 153 13.39 -1.84 -3.14
N TYR A 154 13.64 -2.17 -1.88
CA TYR A 154 14.18 -1.23 -0.88
C TYR A 154 15.69 -1.26 -0.74
N GLU A 155 16.36 -2.29 -1.27
CA GLU A 155 17.83 -2.40 -1.25
C GLU A 155 18.37 -3.13 -2.48
N GLY A 156 19.66 -2.98 -2.78
CA GLY A 156 20.36 -3.71 -3.84
C GLY A 156 19.97 -3.30 -5.27
N ALA A 157 20.15 -4.23 -6.22
CA ALA A 157 20.03 -3.96 -7.64
C ALA A 157 18.59 -3.56 -8.09
N PHE A 158 17.57 -4.11 -7.45
CA PHE A 158 16.18 -3.74 -7.73
C PHE A 158 15.93 -2.29 -7.32
N PHE A 159 16.39 -1.90 -6.13
CA PHE A 159 16.31 -0.51 -5.67
C PHE A 159 16.97 0.47 -6.65
N GLU A 160 18.19 0.16 -7.11
CA GLU A 160 18.92 1.04 -8.03
C GLU A 160 18.16 1.26 -9.35
N ARG A 161 17.55 0.20 -9.92
CA ARG A 161 16.76 0.30 -11.15
C ARG A 161 15.49 1.12 -10.92
N VAL A 162 14.74 0.79 -9.87
CA VAL A 162 13.51 1.51 -9.51
C VAL A 162 13.80 2.98 -9.24
N ALA A 163 14.84 3.30 -8.46
CA ALA A 163 15.26 4.67 -8.17
C ALA A 163 15.67 5.43 -9.43
N ALA A 164 16.35 4.78 -10.39
CA ALA A 164 16.70 5.39 -11.66
C ALA A 164 15.47 5.75 -12.49
N VAL A 165 14.50 4.84 -12.62
CA VAL A 165 13.25 5.08 -13.35
C VAL A 165 12.45 6.21 -12.72
N GLN A 166 12.27 6.20 -11.41
CA GLN A 166 11.56 7.26 -10.68
C GLN A 166 12.25 8.61 -10.82
N THR A 167 13.58 8.62 -10.73
CA THR A 167 14.38 9.85 -10.93
C THR A 167 14.21 10.41 -12.33
N GLN A 168 14.21 9.56 -13.35
CA GLN A 168 13.98 9.98 -14.74
C GLN A 168 12.56 10.53 -14.91
N TRP A 169 11.56 9.89 -14.28
CA TRP A 169 10.18 10.36 -14.30
C TRP A 169 10.07 11.78 -13.74
N PHE A 170 10.62 12.02 -12.57
CA PHE A 170 10.59 13.35 -11.96
C PHE A 170 11.36 14.38 -12.80
N LYS A 171 12.53 14.05 -13.35
CA LYS A 171 13.28 14.96 -14.23
C LYS A 171 12.53 15.34 -15.50
N LYS A 172 11.66 14.43 -16.00
CA LYS A 172 10.88 14.66 -17.22
C LYS A 172 9.64 15.51 -16.97
N HIS A 173 9.07 15.46 -15.75
CA HIS A 173 7.75 16.02 -15.47
C HIS A 173 7.72 17.14 -14.42
N LEU A 174 8.86 17.47 -13.81
CA LEU A 174 9.08 18.63 -12.94
C LEU A 174 9.89 19.71 -13.63
#